data_161acf9977709512803f96f4a6957c6b
#
_entry.id   161acf9977709512803f96f4a6957c6b
#
_cell.length_a   1.000
_cell.length_b   1.000
_cell.length_c   1.000
_cell.angle_alpha   90.00
_cell.angle_beta   90.00
_cell.angle_gamma   90.00
#
_symmetry.space_group_name_H-M   'P 1'
#
loop_
_entity.id
_entity.type
_entity.pdbx_description
1 polymer ?
#
loop_
_entity_poly.entity_id
_entity_poly.type
_entity_poly.pdbx_seq_one_letter_code
_entity_poly.pdbx_strand_id
1 'polypeptide(L)'
;MADPRPRVWVSQPLFDDVVARLDAHCVLTTTTTVTAYTPAQLAAALAPLDGALVTLNERIGAAEIADAPRLRAIANVGVGYNNLDLDALSAAGIVATNTPDVLTETTADLGFALLMAAARRITEAERWLREGHWGQWSFQTMLGADLHGSTLGILGMGRIGQAIARRAAGFSMRVLYHNRRRLPEPLEHAHRAEYVGFDALLARADHLLLVLPYSVQSHHIVDATALAKMKPTATLVNIARGGLVDELALADALAQGRLAAAGLDVFEGEPTVRPELLALRNVVLTPHIGSASAVTRRAMVALAVDNLLAALGIGANAGRPPNALNLDAIATAVSVDAASAIVDKKR
;
A
#
# COMPACT_ATOMS: atom_id res chain seq x y z
N MET A 1 -40.21 13.57 -9.06
CA MET A 1 -39.03 13.64 -9.97
C MET A 1 -37.88 12.99 -9.22
N ALA A 2 -37.03 12.19 -9.88
CA ALA A 2 -35.84 11.62 -9.26
C ALA A 2 -34.84 12.75 -8.91
N ASP A 3 -34.10 12.61 -7.80
CA ASP A 3 -33.07 13.57 -7.40
C ASP A 3 -31.97 13.62 -8.50
N PRO A 4 -31.66 14.79 -9.06
CA PRO A 4 -30.69 14.92 -10.14
C PRO A 4 -29.23 14.81 -9.67
N ARG A 5 -28.97 14.79 -8.36
CA ARG A 5 -27.62 14.67 -7.81
C ARG A 5 -27.00 13.32 -8.10
N PRO A 6 -25.66 13.23 -8.29
CA PRO A 6 -24.97 11.95 -8.45
C PRO A 6 -25.21 11.00 -7.28
N ARG A 7 -25.40 9.73 -7.61
CA ARG A 7 -25.52 8.64 -6.61
C ARG A 7 -24.15 8.13 -6.25
N VAL A 8 -23.77 8.24 -4.99
CA VAL A 8 -22.44 7.85 -4.49
C VAL A 8 -22.57 6.83 -3.38
N TRP A 9 -21.70 5.82 -3.42
CA TRP A 9 -21.59 4.81 -2.38
C TRP A 9 -20.24 4.90 -1.68
N VAL A 10 -20.26 4.77 -0.35
CA VAL A 10 -19.09 4.61 0.52
C VAL A 10 -19.06 3.17 1.00
N SER A 11 -18.08 2.41 0.53
CA SER A 11 -18.04 0.94 0.63
C SER A 11 -17.77 0.40 2.04
N GLN A 12 -17.14 1.19 2.89
CA GLN A 12 -16.74 0.80 4.25
C GLN A 12 -17.04 1.93 5.24
N PRO A 13 -17.17 1.65 6.55
CA PRO A 13 -17.27 2.70 7.57
C PRO A 13 -16.04 3.60 7.55
N LEU A 14 -16.23 4.88 7.33
CA LEU A 14 -15.19 5.92 7.34
C LEU A 14 -15.54 6.99 8.39
N PHE A 15 -14.88 8.14 8.35
CA PHE A 15 -15.16 9.25 9.26
C PHE A 15 -16.41 10.00 8.80
N ASP A 16 -17.52 9.85 9.51
CA ASP A 16 -18.85 10.36 9.13
C ASP A 16 -18.84 11.87 8.83
N ASP A 17 -18.18 12.67 9.65
CA ASP A 17 -18.08 14.12 9.48
C ASP A 17 -17.28 14.52 8.24
N VAL A 18 -16.34 13.70 7.79
CA VAL A 18 -15.59 13.92 6.53
C VAL A 18 -16.42 13.50 5.33
N VAL A 19 -17.09 12.34 5.44
CA VAL A 19 -17.96 11.78 4.39
C VAL A 19 -19.20 12.62 4.19
N ALA A 20 -19.75 13.25 5.24
CA ALA A 20 -20.92 14.13 5.18
C ALA A 20 -20.74 15.32 4.20
N ARG A 21 -19.50 15.66 3.83
CA ARG A 21 -19.22 16.64 2.76
C ARG A 21 -19.80 16.23 1.40
N LEU A 22 -20.01 14.93 1.17
CA LEU A 22 -20.66 14.41 -0.04
C LEU A 22 -22.16 14.69 -0.05
N ASP A 23 -22.84 14.74 1.10
CA ASP A 23 -24.30 14.92 1.20
C ASP A 23 -24.78 16.23 0.58
N ALA A 24 -23.95 17.27 0.63
CA ALA A 24 -24.27 18.57 0.01
C ALA A 24 -24.39 18.49 -1.53
N HIS A 25 -23.79 17.47 -2.15
CA HIS A 25 -23.65 17.37 -3.58
C HIS A 25 -24.16 16.09 -4.20
N CYS A 26 -24.33 15.04 -3.40
CA CYS A 26 -24.61 13.68 -3.86
C CYS A 26 -25.80 13.06 -3.10
N VAL A 27 -26.44 12.06 -3.71
CA VAL A 27 -27.30 11.12 -3.01
C VAL A 27 -26.42 10.03 -2.45
N LEU A 28 -26.16 10.07 -1.14
CA LEU A 28 -25.16 9.24 -0.49
C LEU A 28 -25.76 7.94 0.06
N THR A 29 -25.08 6.83 -0.17
CA THR A 29 -25.29 5.54 0.50
C THR A 29 -24.01 5.17 1.24
N THR A 30 -24.10 4.88 2.54
CA THR A 30 -22.94 4.50 3.37
C THR A 30 -23.12 3.10 3.93
N THR A 31 -22.01 2.35 3.96
CA THR A 31 -21.94 1.09 4.67
C THR A 31 -21.51 1.35 6.12
N THR A 32 -22.28 0.81 7.08
CA THR A 32 -22.08 1.07 8.52
C THR A 32 -21.24 0.02 9.23
N THR A 33 -20.97 -1.11 8.57
CA THR A 33 -20.16 -2.21 9.12
C THR A 33 -19.06 -2.59 8.14
N VAL A 34 -17.92 -3.03 8.67
CA VAL A 34 -16.85 -3.56 7.81
C VAL A 34 -17.35 -4.82 7.11
N THR A 35 -17.37 -4.81 5.78
CA THR A 35 -17.98 -5.85 4.96
C THR A 35 -17.00 -6.36 3.92
N ALA A 36 -16.86 -7.67 3.81
CA ALA A 36 -16.22 -8.33 2.69
C ALA A 36 -17.25 -8.61 1.60
N TYR A 37 -17.09 -8.02 0.43
CA TYR A 37 -18.01 -8.17 -0.69
C TYR A 37 -17.52 -9.28 -1.62
N THR A 38 -18.46 -10.14 -2.07
CA THR A 38 -18.21 -11.00 -3.23
C THR A 38 -18.19 -10.16 -4.53
N PRO A 39 -17.59 -10.65 -5.62
CA PRO A 39 -17.63 -9.95 -6.91
C PRO A 39 -19.05 -9.60 -7.37
N ALA A 40 -20.01 -10.52 -7.20
CA ALA A 40 -21.41 -10.28 -7.57
C ALA A 40 -22.08 -9.19 -6.71
N GLN A 41 -21.75 -9.11 -5.42
CA GLN A 41 -22.25 -8.05 -4.54
C GLN A 41 -21.65 -6.69 -4.90
N LEU A 42 -20.36 -6.63 -5.28
CA LEU A 42 -19.73 -5.41 -5.77
C LEU A 42 -20.38 -4.92 -7.06
N ALA A 43 -20.58 -5.82 -8.04
CA ALA A 43 -21.27 -5.49 -9.29
C ALA A 43 -22.67 -4.93 -9.04
N ALA A 44 -23.45 -5.60 -8.20
CA ALA A 44 -24.81 -5.13 -7.84
C ALA A 44 -24.81 -3.77 -7.13
N ALA A 45 -23.83 -3.53 -6.25
CA ALA A 45 -23.69 -2.26 -5.56
C ALA A 45 -23.33 -1.11 -6.53
N LEU A 46 -22.41 -1.37 -7.49
CA LEU A 46 -21.92 -0.36 -8.43
C LEU A 46 -22.92 -0.02 -9.54
N ALA A 47 -23.79 -0.95 -9.95
CA ALA A 47 -24.70 -0.82 -11.08
C ALA A 47 -25.56 0.48 -11.09
N PRO A 48 -26.18 0.95 -9.98
CA PRO A 48 -27.02 2.13 -9.97
C PRO A 48 -26.27 3.46 -9.75
N LEU A 49 -24.94 3.43 -9.60
CA LEU A 49 -24.14 4.56 -9.08
C LEU A 49 -23.52 5.43 -10.17
N ASP A 50 -23.26 6.67 -9.83
CA ASP A 50 -22.43 7.60 -10.60
C ASP A 50 -20.99 7.65 -10.09
N GLY A 51 -20.75 7.30 -8.80
CA GLY A 51 -19.43 7.27 -8.18
C GLY A 51 -19.36 6.38 -6.95
N ALA A 52 -18.14 5.94 -6.61
CA ALA A 52 -17.89 5.16 -5.40
C ALA A 52 -16.61 5.61 -4.69
N LEU A 53 -16.66 5.61 -3.36
CA LEU A 53 -15.50 5.78 -2.49
C LEU A 53 -15.21 4.40 -1.88
N VAL A 54 -14.07 3.84 -2.26
CA VAL A 54 -13.68 2.46 -1.95
C VAL A 54 -12.37 2.39 -1.20
N THR A 55 -12.07 1.24 -0.61
CA THR A 55 -10.82 0.96 0.09
C THR A 55 -10.03 -0.14 -0.62
N LEU A 56 -8.94 -0.61 -0.02
CA LEU A 56 -8.15 -1.72 -0.55
C LEU A 56 -8.91 -3.08 -0.57
N ASN A 57 -10.04 -3.17 0.15
CA ASN A 57 -10.82 -4.40 0.25
C ASN A 57 -11.66 -4.68 -1.01
N GLU A 58 -12.09 -3.63 -1.71
CA GLU A 58 -12.92 -3.73 -2.90
C GLU A 58 -12.04 -3.93 -4.14
N ARG A 59 -12.06 -5.15 -4.71
CA ARG A 59 -11.39 -5.44 -5.98
C ARG A 59 -12.36 -5.16 -7.11
N ILE A 60 -12.00 -4.19 -7.98
CA ILE A 60 -12.86 -3.72 -9.07
C ILE A 60 -12.13 -3.88 -10.40
N GLY A 61 -12.68 -4.72 -11.24
CA GLY A 61 -12.22 -4.97 -12.61
C GLY A 61 -13.40 -4.94 -13.59
N ALA A 62 -13.18 -5.46 -14.78
CA ALA A 62 -14.17 -5.46 -15.87
C ALA A 62 -15.50 -6.11 -15.46
N ALA A 63 -15.47 -7.20 -14.70
CA ALA A 63 -16.68 -7.92 -14.28
C ALA A 63 -17.56 -7.09 -13.33
N GLU A 64 -16.96 -6.36 -12.40
CA GLU A 64 -17.68 -5.57 -11.39
C GLU A 64 -18.33 -4.31 -11.98
N ILE A 65 -17.81 -3.81 -13.11
CA ILE A 65 -18.34 -2.59 -13.76
C ILE A 65 -19.21 -2.86 -14.99
N ALA A 66 -19.34 -4.12 -15.43
CA ALA A 66 -20.02 -4.49 -16.69
C ALA A 66 -21.46 -3.94 -16.77
N ASP A 67 -22.20 -3.97 -15.67
CA ASP A 67 -23.59 -3.52 -15.57
C ASP A 67 -23.74 -2.16 -14.88
N ALA A 68 -22.66 -1.34 -14.87
CA ALA A 68 -22.64 -0.02 -14.22
C ALA A 68 -22.54 1.15 -15.24
N PRO A 69 -23.55 1.35 -16.13
CA PRO A 69 -23.48 2.31 -17.25
C PRO A 69 -23.42 3.79 -16.79
N ARG A 70 -23.74 4.07 -15.53
CA ARG A 70 -23.73 5.41 -14.96
C ARG A 70 -22.44 5.74 -14.23
N LEU A 71 -21.62 4.72 -13.92
CA LEU A 71 -20.43 4.88 -13.10
C LEU A 71 -19.38 5.70 -13.85
N ARG A 72 -18.97 6.82 -13.25
CA ARG A 72 -18.01 7.78 -13.84
C ARG A 72 -16.73 7.90 -13.03
N ALA A 73 -16.76 7.57 -11.74
CA ALA A 73 -15.63 7.80 -10.86
C ALA A 73 -15.52 6.77 -9.72
N ILE A 74 -14.30 6.33 -9.44
CA ILE A 74 -13.95 5.54 -8.27
C ILE A 74 -12.79 6.23 -7.54
N ALA A 75 -13.02 6.60 -6.28
CA ALA A 75 -11.98 7.15 -5.42
C ALA A 75 -11.52 6.10 -4.41
N ASN A 76 -10.26 5.65 -4.54
CA ASN A 76 -9.65 4.68 -3.65
C ASN A 76 -9.00 5.37 -2.45
N VAL A 77 -9.42 5.02 -1.23
CA VAL A 77 -8.84 5.55 0.02
C VAL A 77 -7.57 4.78 0.35
N GLY A 78 -6.50 5.10 -0.36
CA GLY A 78 -5.19 4.47 -0.23
C GLY A 78 -4.24 4.94 -1.33
N VAL A 79 -2.93 4.81 -1.12
CA VAL A 79 -1.94 5.13 -2.15
C VAL A 79 -1.77 3.98 -3.15
N GLY A 80 -1.78 2.74 -2.66
CA GLY A 80 -1.73 1.55 -3.50
C GLY A 80 -3.11 1.28 -4.11
N TYR A 81 -3.15 0.96 -5.38
CA TYR A 81 -4.37 0.77 -6.17
C TYR A 81 -4.40 -0.55 -6.96
N ASN A 82 -3.65 -1.55 -6.51
CA ASN A 82 -3.64 -2.89 -7.13
C ASN A 82 -4.97 -3.66 -6.98
N ASN A 83 -5.92 -3.11 -6.26
CA ASN A 83 -7.31 -3.53 -6.18
C ASN A 83 -8.19 -2.99 -7.32
N LEU A 84 -7.68 -2.05 -8.15
CA LEU A 84 -8.37 -1.47 -9.30
C LEU A 84 -7.70 -1.92 -10.59
N ASP A 85 -8.49 -2.46 -11.52
CA ASP A 85 -8.07 -2.71 -12.90
C ASP A 85 -8.18 -1.40 -13.70
N LEU A 86 -7.05 -0.66 -13.79
CA LEU A 86 -7.03 0.63 -14.48
C LEU A 86 -7.31 0.53 -15.98
N ASP A 87 -6.96 -0.58 -16.62
CA ASP A 87 -7.20 -0.77 -18.06
C ASP A 87 -8.71 -0.94 -18.30
N ALA A 88 -9.39 -1.77 -17.50
CA ALA A 88 -10.83 -1.94 -17.58
C ALA A 88 -11.59 -0.64 -17.26
N LEU A 89 -11.18 0.09 -16.20
CA LEU A 89 -11.79 1.36 -15.83
C LEU A 89 -11.59 2.42 -16.93
N SER A 90 -10.41 2.48 -17.53
CA SER A 90 -10.11 3.42 -18.61
C SER A 90 -10.93 3.13 -19.87
N ALA A 91 -11.04 1.86 -20.24
CA ALA A 91 -11.88 1.44 -21.38
C ALA A 91 -13.36 1.78 -21.18
N ALA A 92 -13.85 1.76 -19.94
CA ALA A 92 -15.21 2.15 -19.59
C ALA A 92 -15.38 3.68 -19.35
N GLY A 93 -14.33 4.47 -19.50
CA GLY A 93 -14.35 5.92 -19.24
C GLY A 93 -14.52 6.30 -17.77
N ILE A 94 -14.22 5.38 -16.85
CA ILE A 94 -14.34 5.58 -15.40
C ILE A 94 -13.04 6.14 -14.84
N VAL A 95 -13.10 7.32 -14.23
CA VAL A 95 -11.95 7.97 -13.60
C VAL A 95 -11.61 7.28 -12.29
N ALA A 96 -10.39 6.75 -12.17
CA ALA A 96 -9.85 6.21 -10.93
C ALA A 96 -8.91 7.20 -10.25
N THR A 97 -9.02 7.33 -8.93
CA THR A 97 -8.15 8.20 -8.12
C THR A 97 -7.60 7.46 -6.89
N ASN A 98 -6.50 7.96 -6.33
CA ASN A 98 -5.91 7.45 -5.09
C ASN A 98 -5.55 8.60 -4.13
N THR A 99 -4.96 8.30 -2.97
CA THR A 99 -4.62 9.31 -1.95
C THR A 99 -3.11 9.32 -1.64
N PRO A 100 -2.26 9.78 -2.57
CA PRO A 100 -0.83 9.89 -2.36
C PRO A 100 -0.48 11.02 -1.37
N ASP A 101 0.77 11.03 -0.94
CA ASP A 101 1.43 12.02 -0.09
C ASP A 101 0.96 12.06 1.35
N VAL A 102 -0.33 12.16 1.62
CA VAL A 102 -0.92 12.35 2.95
C VAL A 102 -0.55 11.26 3.97
N LEU A 103 -0.22 10.06 3.52
CA LEU A 103 0.16 8.93 4.39
C LEU A 103 1.67 8.65 4.42
N THR A 104 2.47 9.40 3.67
CA THR A 104 3.91 9.11 3.49
C THR A 104 4.68 9.04 4.80
N GLU A 105 4.53 10.03 5.66
CA GLU A 105 5.27 10.09 6.93
C GLU A 105 4.80 9.02 7.90
N THR A 106 3.49 8.84 8.08
CA THR A 106 2.92 7.85 9.00
C THR A 106 3.30 6.41 8.62
N THR A 107 3.28 6.10 7.32
CA THR A 107 3.71 4.78 6.84
C THR A 107 5.22 4.58 7.03
N ALA A 108 6.02 5.62 6.83
CA ALA A 108 7.44 5.57 7.09
C ALA A 108 7.75 5.39 8.59
N ASP A 109 6.98 6.02 9.48
CA ASP A 109 7.08 5.83 10.94
C ASP A 109 6.84 4.37 11.31
N LEU A 110 5.75 3.75 10.80
CA LEU A 110 5.48 2.35 11.08
C LEU A 110 6.57 1.43 10.52
N GLY A 111 7.03 1.65 9.29
CA GLY A 111 8.10 0.85 8.71
C GLY A 111 9.36 0.86 9.55
N PHE A 112 9.73 2.03 10.08
CA PHE A 112 10.88 2.17 10.96
C PHE A 112 10.62 1.58 12.35
N ALA A 113 9.40 1.70 12.88
CA ALA A 113 8.99 1.06 14.14
C ALA A 113 9.05 -0.46 14.06
N LEU A 114 8.55 -1.07 12.96
CA LEU A 114 8.65 -2.51 12.71
C LEU A 114 10.10 -2.97 12.60
N LEU A 115 10.95 -2.19 11.92
CA LEU A 115 12.38 -2.45 11.85
C LEU A 115 13.01 -2.52 13.24
N MET A 116 12.74 -1.50 14.07
CA MET A 116 13.23 -1.46 15.45
C MET A 116 12.68 -2.61 16.28
N ALA A 117 11.39 -2.89 16.19
CA ALA A 117 10.73 -3.94 16.95
C ALA A 117 11.27 -5.33 16.60
N ALA A 118 11.49 -5.62 15.31
CA ALA A 118 12.02 -6.89 14.85
C ALA A 118 13.51 -7.04 15.20
N ALA A 119 14.35 -6.07 14.85
CA ALA A 119 15.79 -6.13 15.12
C ALA A 119 16.13 -6.20 16.62
N ARG A 120 15.34 -5.52 17.46
CA ARG A 120 15.55 -5.48 18.93
C ARG A 120 14.67 -6.49 19.69
N ARG A 121 13.93 -7.38 19.01
CA ARG A 121 13.09 -8.44 19.58
C ARG A 121 12.04 -7.89 20.58
N ILE A 122 11.52 -6.67 20.34
CA ILE A 122 10.67 -5.95 21.31
C ILE A 122 9.40 -6.75 21.62
N THR A 123 8.67 -7.20 20.62
CA THR A 123 7.40 -7.94 20.81
C THR A 123 7.60 -9.32 21.38
N GLU A 124 8.71 -9.97 21.10
CA GLU A 124 9.08 -11.25 21.71
C GLU A 124 9.41 -11.06 23.20
N ALA A 125 10.23 -10.06 23.53
CA ALA A 125 10.60 -9.75 24.92
C ALA A 125 9.38 -9.30 25.75
N GLU A 126 8.46 -8.55 25.17
CA GLU A 126 7.23 -8.12 25.80
C GLU A 126 6.32 -9.31 26.17
N ARG A 127 6.11 -10.25 25.22
CA ARG A 127 5.36 -11.49 25.47
C ARG A 127 6.03 -12.35 26.56
N TRP A 128 7.33 -12.57 26.44
CA TRP A 128 8.13 -13.35 27.37
C TRP A 128 8.04 -12.78 28.80
N LEU A 129 8.05 -11.45 28.94
CA LEU A 129 7.89 -10.77 30.22
C LEU A 129 6.48 -10.99 30.82
N ARG A 130 5.41 -10.84 30.01
CA ARG A 130 4.01 -11.08 30.45
C ARG A 130 3.76 -12.54 30.86
N GLU A 131 4.42 -13.47 30.19
CA GLU A 131 4.37 -14.90 30.51
C GLU A 131 5.11 -15.25 31.83
N GLY A 132 5.73 -14.27 32.48
CA GLY A 132 6.38 -14.47 33.79
C GLY A 132 7.75 -15.15 33.72
N HIS A 133 8.40 -15.17 32.57
CA HIS A 133 9.67 -15.87 32.38
C HIS A 133 10.88 -15.07 32.91
N TRP A 134 10.72 -13.80 33.30
CA TRP A 134 11.82 -12.99 33.78
C TRP A 134 12.11 -13.22 35.27
N GLY A 135 13.07 -14.10 35.56
CA GLY A 135 13.51 -14.39 36.92
C GLY A 135 14.63 -13.45 37.42
N GLN A 136 15.67 -13.31 36.60
CA GLN A 136 16.83 -12.47 36.91
C GLN A 136 17.36 -11.77 35.67
N TRP A 137 18.02 -10.64 35.86
CA TRP A 137 18.72 -9.96 34.78
C TRP A 137 19.96 -10.77 34.32
N SER A 138 20.19 -10.84 33.00
CA SER A 138 21.35 -11.51 32.41
C SER A 138 21.86 -10.74 31.20
N PHE A 139 23.17 -10.74 30.99
CA PHE A 139 23.81 -10.15 29.80
C PHE A 139 23.36 -10.79 28.49
N GLN A 140 22.86 -12.01 28.50
CA GLN A 140 22.46 -12.76 27.31
C GLN A 140 20.95 -12.75 27.03
N THR A 141 20.16 -12.08 27.89
CA THR A 141 18.72 -12.06 27.74
C THR A 141 18.31 -11.20 26.53
N MET A 142 17.58 -11.80 25.58
CA MET A 142 16.95 -11.13 24.42
C MET A 142 17.92 -10.28 23.59
N LEU A 143 19.12 -10.79 23.32
CA LEU A 143 20.08 -10.11 22.45
C LEU A 143 19.48 -9.96 21.03
N GLY A 144 19.50 -8.72 20.53
CA GLY A 144 19.06 -8.34 19.18
C GLY A 144 20.18 -7.71 18.38
N ALA A 145 19.87 -7.18 17.20
CA ALA A 145 20.80 -6.49 16.33
C ALA A 145 20.80 -4.97 16.58
N ASP A 146 21.93 -4.32 16.36
CA ASP A 146 22.05 -2.87 16.37
C ASP A 146 21.49 -2.26 15.08
N LEU A 147 20.76 -1.16 15.20
CA LEU A 147 20.36 -0.34 14.06
C LEU A 147 21.40 0.76 13.79
N HIS A 148 21.89 1.37 14.85
CA HIS A 148 22.85 2.46 14.75
C HIS A 148 24.11 2.00 14.00
N GLY A 149 24.52 2.79 13.00
CA GLY A 149 25.71 2.50 12.20
C GLY A 149 25.58 1.31 11.22
N SER A 150 24.46 0.61 11.22
CA SER A 150 24.19 -0.52 10.31
C SER A 150 23.79 -0.06 8.89
N THR A 151 23.64 -1.00 7.98
CA THR A 151 23.25 -0.75 6.59
C THR A 151 21.75 -1.05 6.39
N LEU A 152 20.96 -0.02 6.06
CA LEU A 152 19.58 -0.15 5.64
C LEU A 152 19.50 -0.29 4.11
N GLY A 153 18.99 -1.41 3.62
CA GLY A 153 18.60 -1.61 2.25
C GLY A 153 17.14 -1.23 2.04
N ILE A 154 16.84 -0.34 1.09
CA ILE A 154 15.47 0.05 0.74
C ILE A 154 15.16 -0.47 -0.67
N LEU A 155 14.22 -1.40 -0.76
CA LEU A 155 13.67 -1.85 -2.03
C LEU A 155 12.43 -1.01 -2.36
N GLY A 156 12.60 -0.01 -3.24
CA GLY A 156 11.56 0.97 -3.53
C GLY A 156 11.81 2.36 -2.92
N MET A 157 12.70 3.16 -3.50
CA MET A 157 13.05 4.52 -3.04
C MET A 157 12.10 5.58 -3.61
N GLY A 158 10.76 5.34 -3.46
CA GLY A 158 9.72 6.32 -3.72
C GLY A 158 9.56 7.32 -2.56
N ARG A 159 8.40 8.02 -2.50
CA ARG A 159 8.13 9.01 -1.42
C ARG A 159 8.31 8.42 -0.01
N ILE A 160 7.72 7.25 0.24
CA ILE A 160 7.82 6.57 1.55
C ILE A 160 9.27 6.08 1.80
N GLY A 161 9.94 5.50 0.79
CA GLY A 161 11.34 5.08 0.91
C GLY A 161 12.29 6.23 1.26
N GLN A 162 12.09 7.39 0.65
CA GLN A 162 12.83 8.62 0.97
C GLN A 162 12.53 9.11 2.39
N ALA A 163 11.28 9.02 2.84
CA ALA A 163 10.91 9.35 4.22
C ALA A 163 11.57 8.41 5.24
N ILE A 164 11.69 7.12 4.91
CA ILE A 164 12.42 6.12 5.72
C ILE A 164 13.92 6.44 5.75
N ALA A 165 14.50 6.79 4.60
CA ALA A 165 15.93 7.17 4.52
C ALA A 165 16.25 8.38 5.42
N ARG A 166 15.35 9.37 5.51
CA ARG A 166 15.50 10.49 6.46
C ARG A 166 15.54 10.04 7.92
N ARG A 167 14.73 9.03 8.30
CA ARG A 167 14.74 8.44 9.65
C ARG A 167 16.02 7.68 9.93
N ALA A 168 16.51 6.92 8.96
CA ALA A 168 17.77 6.18 9.03
C ALA A 168 18.98 7.08 9.33
N ALA A 169 18.97 8.32 8.82
CA ALA A 169 20.01 9.29 9.10
C ALA A 169 20.17 9.62 10.60
N GLY A 170 19.05 9.65 11.35
CA GLY A 170 19.07 9.84 12.81
C GLY A 170 19.74 8.69 13.60
N PHE A 171 19.85 7.52 12.97
CA PHE A 171 20.53 6.33 13.50
C PHE A 171 21.93 6.14 12.90
N SER A 172 22.46 7.12 12.16
CA SER A 172 23.74 7.02 11.47
C SER A 172 23.85 5.81 10.54
N MET A 173 22.73 5.32 10.01
CA MET A 173 22.69 4.17 9.11
C MET A 173 23.21 4.56 7.72
N ARG A 174 23.91 3.63 7.08
CA ARG A 174 24.20 3.71 5.65
C ARG A 174 22.94 3.27 4.87
N VAL A 175 22.49 4.09 3.93
CA VAL A 175 21.31 3.77 3.11
C VAL A 175 21.76 3.28 1.73
N LEU A 176 21.40 2.03 1.41
CA LEU A 176 21.45 1.46 0.08
C LEU A 176 20.01 1.38 -0.47
N TYR A 177 19.85 1.55 -1.79
CA TYR A 177 18.53 1.36 -2.38
C TYR A 177 18.60 0.71 -3.75
N HIS A 178 17.49 0.06 -4.12
CA HIS A 178 17.24 -0.44 -5.46
C HIS A 178 15.87 0.00 -5.97
N ASN A 179 15.84 0.49 -7.19
CA ASN A 179 14.65 0.83 -7.99
C ASN A 179 14.85 0.34 -9.42
N ARG A 180 13.74 0.19 -10.18
CA ARG A 180 13.81 -0.01 -11.64
C ARG A 180 14.51 1.15 -12.36
N ARG A 181 14.38 2.37 -11.85
CA ARG A 181 15.09 3.57 -12.33
C ARG A 181 15.80 4.20 -11.15
N ARG A 182 17.08 4.51 -11.35
CA ARG A 182 17.88 5.25 -10.37
C ARG A 182 17.28 6.62 -10.12
N LEU A 183 17.32 7.09 -8.87
CA LEU A 183 16.91 8.45 -8.54
C LEU A 183 17.83 9.48 -9.20
N PRO A 184 17.34 10.71 -9.44
CA PRO A 184 18.21 11.83 -9.76
C PRO A 184 19.25 12.07 -8.68
N GLU A 185 20.47 12.39 -9.08
CA GLU A 185 21.61 12.60 -8.18
C GLU A 185 21.33 13.57 -7.01
N PRO A 186 20.63 14.71 -7.21
CA PRO A 186 20.28 15.59 -6.09
C PRO A 186 19.45 14.89 -4.99
N LEU A 187 18.56 13.95 -5.35
CA LEU A 187 17.78 13.20 -4.37
C LEU A 187 18.65 12.14 -3.66
N GLU A 188 19.56 11.47 -4.36
CA GLU A 188 20.52 10.56 -3.73
C GLU A 188 21.36 11.29 -2.68
N HIS A 189 21.89 12.47 -3.03
CA HIS A 189 22.66 13.31 -2.12
C HIS A 189 21.84 13.78 -0.92
N ALA A 190 20.61 14.25 -1.15
CA ALA A 190 19.72 14.71 -0.09
C ALA A 190 19.40 13.62 0.94
N HIS A 191 19.31 12.36 0.50
CA HIS A 191 19.05 11.21 1.35
C HIS A 191 20.30 10.42 1.74
N ARG A 192 21.50 10.83 1.28
CA ARG A 192 22.76 10.10 1.46
C ARG A 192 22.62 8.62 1.09
N ALA A 193 21.90 8.35 0.00
CA ALA A 193 21.55 7.02 -0.44
C ALA A 193 22.41 6.58 -1.64
N GLU A 194 22.88 5.34 -1.61
CA GLU A 194 23.67 4.71 -2.67
C GLU A 194 22.77 3.77 -3.49
N TYR A 195 22.66 4.00 -4.81
CA TYR A 195 22.01 3.06 -5.72
C TYR A 195 22.87 1.82 -5.92
N VAL A 196 22.25 0.64 -5.78
CA VAL A 196 22.93 -0.64 -6.02
C VAL A 196 22.02 -1.59 -6.81
N GLY A 197 22.62 -2.60 -7.44
CA GLY A 197 21.88 -3.71 -8.03
C GLY A 197 21.13 -4.53 -6.97
N PHE A 198 20.06 -5.23 -7.37
CA PHE A 198 19.20 -5.98 -6.44
C PHE A 198 20.00 -7.00 -5.60
N ASP A 199 20.84 -7.82 -6.23
CA ASP A 199 21.67 -8.80 -5.53
C ASP A 199 22.65 -8.17 -4.53
N ALA A 200 23.23 -7.04 -4.91
CA ALA A 200 24.12 -6.29 -4.03
C ALA A 200 23.37 -5.66 -2.85
N LEU A 201 22.11 -5.24 -3.06
CA LEU A 201 21.24 -4.78 -1.98
C LEU A 201 21.02 -5.89 -0.96
N LEU A 202 20.62 -7.09 -1.41
CA LEU A 202 20.37 -8.25 -0.55
C LEU A 202 21.62 -8.64 0.26
N ALA A 203 22.76 -8.74 -0.40
CA ALA A 203 24.00 -9.20 0.23
C ALA A 203 24.61 -8.20 1.22
N ARG A 204 24.39 -6.89 1.01
CA ARG A 204 25.04 -5.83 1.81
C ARG A 204 24.15 -5.30 2.93
N ALA A 205 22.83 -5.42 2.83
CA ALA A 205 21.91 -4.93 3.84
C ALA A 205 22.00 -5.72 5.15
N ASP A 206 22.06 -5.01 6.29
CA ASP A 206 21.81 -5.59 7.61
C ASP A 206 20.31 -5.62 7.89
N HIS A 207 19.58 -4.67 7.31
CA HIS A 207 18.12 -4.57 7.37
C HIS A 207 17.61 -4.27 5.97
N LEU A 208 16.66 -5.07 5.48
CA LEU A 208 15.99 -4.86 4.19
C LEU A 208 14.55 -4.42 4.43
N LEU A 209 14.15 -3.28 3.84
CA LEU A 209 12.80 -2.75 3.94
C LEU A 209 12.18 -2.62 2.55
N LEU A 210 11.01 -3.25 2.37
CA LEU A 210 10.25 -3.26 1.13
C LEU A 210 9.15 -2.20 1.17
N VAL A 211 9.17 -1.30 0.15
CA VAL A 211 8.19 -0.21 0.02
C VAL A 211 7.92 0.14 -1.46
N LEU A 212 8.00 -0.86 -2.33
CA LEU A 212 7.70 -0.74 -3.75
C LEU A 212 6.24 -1.12 -4.05
N PRO A 213 5.66 -0.61 -5.17
CA PRO A 213 4.35 -1.07 -5.61
C PRO A 213 4.37 -2.55 -6.02
N TYR A 214 3.26 -3.24 -5.73
CA TYR A 214 3.05 -4.59 -6.25
C TYR A 214 2.67 -4.57 -7.73
N SER A 215 3.23 -5.50 -8.47
CA SER A 215 2.87 -5.83 -9.85
C SER A 215 3.15 -7.32 -10.10
N VAL A 216 2.65 -7.86 -11.21
CA VAL A 216 2.95 -9.26 -11.61
C VAL A 216 4.46 -9.49 -11.69
N GLN A 217 5.24 -8.52 -12.17
CA GLN A 217 6.70 -8.62 -12.28
C GLN A 217 7.44 -8.55 -10.94
N SER A 218 6.80 -8.01 -9.91
CA SER A 218 7.36 -7.94 -8.55
C SER A 218 6.77 -8.99 -7.60
N HIS A 219 5.88 -9.86 -8.12
CA HIS A 219 5.37 -10.98 -7.33
C HIS A 219 6.51 -11.88 -6.89
N HIS A 220 6.58 -12.15 -5.60
CA HIS A 220 7.65 -12.94 -4.95
C HIS A 220 9.07 -12.48 -5.34
N ILE A 221 9.27 -11.16 -5.52
CA ILE A 221 10.61 -10.62 -5.81
C ILE A 221 11.61 -10.97 -4.70
N VAL A 222 11.13 -11.21 -3.49
CA VAL A 222 11.89 -11.79 -2.38
C VAL A 222 11.42 -13.24 -2.19
N ASP A 223 11.95 -14.12 -3.01
CA ASP A 223 11.75 -15.57 -2.96
C ASP A 223 12.85 -16.27 -2.13
N ALA A 224 12.85 -17.59 -2.10
CA ALA A 224 13.86 -18.41 -1.40
C ALA A 224 15.29 -18.09 -1.89
N THR A 225 15.47 -17.81 -3.18
CA THR A 225 16.77 -17.47 -3.78
C THR A 225 17.26 -16.09 -3.31
N ALA A 226 16.36 -15.13 -3.25
CA ALA A 226 16.65 -13.80 -2.74
C ALA A 226 16.98 -13.83 -1.24
N LEU A 227 16.18 -14.56 -0.44
CA LEU A 227 16.43 -14.77 1.00
C LEU A 227 17.77 -15.41 1.27
N ALA A 228 18.19 -16.39 0.45
CA ALA A 228 19.48 -17.05 0.60
C ALA A 228 20.69 -16.11 0.34
N LYS A 229 20.50 -14.98 -0.34
CA LYS A 229 21.56 -13.96 -0.54
C LYS A 229 21.67 -12.98 0.62
N MET A 230 20.70 -12.93 1.52
CA MET A 230 20.72 -12.04 2.68
C MET A 230 21.67 -12.58 3.75
N LYS A 231 22.13 -11.69 4.62
CA LYS A 231 22.92 -12.08 5.79
C LYS A 231 22.05 -12.87 6.76
N PRO A 232 22.57 -13.95 7.40
CA PRO A 232 21.80 -14.67 8.43
C PRO A 232 21.39 -13.78 9.62
N THR A 233 22.13 -12.71 9.88
CA THR A 233 21.84 -11.72 10.91
C THR A 233 20.85 -10.62 10.45
N ALA A 234 20.41 -10.64 9.20
CA ALA A 234 19.59 -9.58 8.65
C ALA A 234 18.14 -9.63 9.16
N THR A 235 17.51 -8.45 9.13
CA THR A 235 16.07 -8.27 9.38
C THR A 235 15.38 -7.86 8.08
N LEU A 236 14.23 -8.47 7.77
CA LEU A 236 13.39 -8.09 6.64
C LEU A 236 12.14 -7.37 7.14
N VAL A 237 11.76 -6.24 6.51
CA VAL A 237 10.51 -5.52 6.81
C VAL A 237 9.70 -5.34 5.54
N ASN A 238 8.41 -5.70 5.57
CA ASN A 238 7.48 -5.46 4.47
C ASN A 238 6.29 -4.60 4.93
N ILE A 239 6.20 -3.37 4.40
CA ILE A 239 5.10 -2.44 4.62
C ILE A 239 4.41 -2.06 3.30
N ALA A 240 4.69 -2.82 2.24
CA ALA A 240 4.18 -2.53 0.90
C ALA A 240 2.98 -3.41 0.53
N ARG A 241 3.23 -4.67 0.13
CA ARG A 241 2.21 -5.69 -0.17
C ARG A 241 2.75 -7.08 0.15
N GLY A 242 1.89 -7.97 0.66
CA GLY A 242 2.27 -9.34 1.02
C GLY A 242 2.91 -10.11 -0.13
N GLY A 243 2.28 -10.12 -1.29
CA GLY A 243 2.76 -10.85 -2.47
C GLY A 243 4.13 -10.42 -3.05
N LEU A 244 4.84 -9.47 -2.43
CA LEU A 244 6.24 -9.16 -2.75
C LEU A 244 7.22 -10.19 -2.15
N VAL A 245 6.82 -10.89 -1.12
CA VAL A 245 7.61 -11.89 -0.42
C VAL A 245 6.93 -13.23 -0.54
N ASP A 246 7.66 -14.27 -0.88
CA ASP A 246 7.21 -15.65 -0.69
C ASP A 246 7.17 -15.95 0.82
N GLU A 247 5.98 -15.90 1.39
CA GLU A 247 5.77 -16.05 2.84
C GLU A 247 6.16 -17.43 3.37
N LEU A 248 6.04 -18.51 2.57
CA LEU A 248 6.48 -19.84 2.97
C LEU A 248 8.01 -19.90 3.00
N ALA A 249 8.67 -19.39 1.99
CA ALA A 249 10.12 -19.31 1.96
C ALA A 249 10.67 -18.43 3.10
N LEU A 250 9.98 -17.33 3.42
CA LEU A 250 10.33 -16.46 4.56
C LEU A 250 10.17 -17.21 5.89
N ALA A 251 9.04 -17.90 6.10
CA ALA A 251 8.80 -18.67 7.32
C ALA A 251 9.87 -19.76 7.52
N ASP A 252 10.23 -20.47 6.46
CA ASP A 252 11.31 -21.47 6.47
C ASP A 252 12.68 -20.85 6.80
N ALA A 253 12.99 -19.70 6.20
CA ALA A 253 14.26 -19.02 6.46
C ALA A 253 14.39 -18.55 7.92
N LEU A 254 13.29 -18.06 8.50
CA LEU A 254 13.22 -17.62 9.88
C LEU A 254 13.27 -18.81 10.87
N ALA A 255 12.51 -19.86 10.59
CA ALA A 255 12.49 -21.07 11.43
C ALA A 255 13.85 -21.77 11.49
N GLN A 256 14.61 -21.75 10.40
CA GLN A 256 15.93 -22.37 10.30
C GLN A 256 17.09 -21.42 10.69
N GLY A 257 16.80 -20.18 11.12
CA GLY A 257 17.81 -19.19 11.49
C GLY A 257 18.67 -18.72 10.31
N ARG A 258 18.19 -18.88 9.07
CA ARG A 258 18.83 -18.33 7.86
C ARG A 258 18.55 -16.84 7.67
N LEU A 259 17.56 -16.32 8.40
CA LEU A 259 17.25 -14.90 8.56
C LEU A 259 16.95 -14.67 10.05
N ALA A 260 17.46 -13.57 10.63
CA ALA A 260 17.33 -13.33 12.07
C ALA A 260 15.89 -12.96 12.48
N ALA A 261 15.25 -12.07 11.77
CA ALA A 261 13.91 -11.59 12.12
C ALA A 261 13.17 -10.98 10.94
N ALA A 262 11.84 -10.85 11.06
CA ALA A 262 11.03 -10.08 10.12
C ALA A 262 10.00 -9.18 10.82
N GLY A 263 9.61 -8.08 10.14
CA GLY A 263 8.50 -7.22 10.51
C GLY A 263 7.54 -7.08 9.33
N LEU A 264 6.29 -7.52 9.50
CA LEU A 264 5.31 -7.57 8.41
C LEU A 264 4.06 -6.79 8.80
N ASP A 265 3.69 -5.81 7.99
CA ASP A 265 2.41 -5.10 8.10
C ASP A 265 1.39 -5.57 7.06
N VAL A 266 1.83 -6.36 6.10
CA VAL A 266 1.04 -6.81 4.94
C VAL A 266 1.27 -8.30 4.67
N PHE A 267 0.24 -8.98 4.15
CA PHE A 267 0.24 -10.44 3.93
C PHE A 267 -0.34 -10.80 2.58
N GLU A 268 0.06 -12.00 2.08
CA GLU A 268 -0.40 -12.53 0.81
C GLU A 268 -1.82 -13.10 0.94
N GLY A 269 -2.76 -12.68 1.26
CA GLY A 269 -4.12 -13.24 1.44
C GLY A 269 -4.86 -12.55 2.55
N GLU A 270 -4.50 -11.28 2.81
CA GLU A 270 -5.21 -10.46 3.78
C GLU A 270 -6.73 -10.65 3.70
N PRO A 271 -7.40 -10.77 4.84
CA PRO A 271 -6.91 -10.63 6.21
C PRO A 271 -6.32 -11.90 6.84
N THR A 272 -6.18 -12.98 6.08
CA THR A 272 -5.63 -14.25 6.58
C THR A 272 -4.10 -14.18 6.62
N VAL A 273 -3.53 -14.55 7.77
CA VAL A 273 -2.09 -14.69 7.97
C VAL A 273 -1.74 -16.17 8.05
N ARG A 274 -0.66 -16.57 7.40
CA ARG A 274 -0.21 -17.98 7.39
C ARG A 274 0.11 -18.47 8.79
N PRO A 275 -0.36 -19.68 9.17
CA PRO A 275 -0.05 -20.28 10.48
C PRO A 275 1.45 -20.40 10.75
N GLU A 276 2.24 -20.66 9.71
CA GLU A 276 3.69 -20.79 9.80
C GLU A 276 4.34 -19.49 10.32
N LEU A 277 3.87 -18.33 9.88
CA LEU A 277 4.34 -17.05 10.38
C LEU A 277 3.83 -16.75 11.79
N LEU A 278 2.58 -17.11 12.10
CA LEU A 278 1.99 -16.90 13.43
C LEU A 278 2.70 -17.71 14.53
N ALA A 279 3.27 -18.85 14.17
CA ALA A 279 4.00 -19.73 15.11
C ALA A 279 5.39 -19.20 15.49
N LEU A 280 5.96 -18.26 14.72
CA LEU A 280 7.33 -17.79 14.92
C LEU A 280 7.38 -16.68 15.98
N ARG A 281 8.46 -16.71 16.79
CA ARG A 281 8.71 -15.68 17.81
C ARG A 281 9.52 -14.50 17.27
N ASN A 282 10.36 -14.74 16.26
CA ASN A 282 11.22 -13.74 15.62
C ASN A 282 10.53 -12.98 14.48
N VAL A 283 9.20 -12.90 14.50
CA VAL A 283 8.39 -12.11 13.56
C VAL A 283 7.51 -11.12 14.33
N VAL A 284 7.51 -9.87 13.88
CA VAL A 284 6.59 -8.82 14.31
C VAL A 284 5.50 -8.69 13.25
N LEU A 285 4.24 -8.85 13.65
CA LEU A 285 3.09 -8.84 12.75
C LEU A 285 2.14 -7.70 13.14
N THR A 286 1.72 -6.90 12.16
CA THR A 286 0.71 -5.85 12.33
C THR A 286 -0.35 -5.94 11.23
N PRO A 287 -1.65 -5.65 11.51
CA PRO A 287 -2.74 -5.91 10.59
C PRO A 287 -2.98 -4.73 9.63
N HIS A 288 -2.03 -4.47 8.72
CA HIS A 288 -2.05 -3.45 7.68
C HIS A 288 -2.38 -2.05 8.26
N ILE A 289 -1.56 -1.60 9.19
CA ILE A 289 -1.75 -0.34 9.91
C ILE A 289 -0.78 0.77 9.50
N GLY A 290 -0.11 0.65 8.36
CA GLY A 290 0.89 1.60 7.87
C GLY A 290 0.45 3.07 7.92
N SER A 291 -0.82 3.35 7.61
CA SER A 291 -1.40 4.70 7.66
C SER A 291 -2.22 4.98 8.93
N ALA A 292 -2.23 4.09 9.93
CA ALA A 292 -3.20 4.10 11.01
C ALA A 292 -2.93 5.15 12.10
N SER A 293 -2.87 6.42 11.73
CA SER A 293 -3.10 7.52 12.67
C SER A 293 -4.43 8.21 12.35
N ALA A 294 -5.11 8.73 13.37
CA ALA A 294 -6.40 9.40 13.18
C ALA A 294 -6.28 10.59 12.22
N VAL A 295 -5.22 11.38 12.36
CA VAL A 295 -4.94 12.54 11.50
C VAL A 295 -4.74 12.10 10.04
N THR A 296 -3.89 11.12 9.81
CA THR A 296 -3.57 10.63 8.46
C THR A 296 -4.77 9.99 7.78
N ARG A 297 -5.48 9.08 8.46
CA ARG A 297 -6.65 8.42 7.86
C ARG A 297 -7.77 9.40 7.57
N ARG A 298 -7.99 10.41 8.39
CA ARG A 298 -8.93 11.49 8.10
C ARG A 298 -8.51 12.31 6.86
N ALA A 299 -7.22 12.63 6.75
CA ALA A 299 -6.68 13.33 5.57
C ALA A 299 -6.82 12.48 4.29
N MET A 300 -6.62 11.15 4.38
CA MET A 300 -6.84 10.25 3.25
C MET A 300 -8.31 10.27 2.80
N VAL A 301 -9.26 10.15 3.73
CA VAL A 301 -10.69 10.21 3.40
C VAL A 301 -11.05 11.58 2.81
N ALA A 302 -10.56 12.68 3.39
CA ALA A 302 -10.81 14.02 2.88
C ALA A 302 -10.30 14.20 1.44
N LEU A 303 -9.09 13.73 1.15
CA LEU A 303 -8.51 13.77 -0.18
C LEU A 303 -9.29 12.90 -1.19
N ALA A 304 -9.75 11.72 -0.75
CA ALA A 304 -10.58 10.85 -1.59
C ALA A 304 -11.95 11.48 -1.91
N VAL A 305 -12.56 12.16 -0.94
CA VAL A 305 -13.81 12.94 -1.14
C VAL A 305 -13.58 14.07 -2.16
N ASP A 306 -12.49 14.84 -2.02
CA ASP A 306 -12.15 15.91 -2.96
C ASP A 306 -11.91 15.38 -4.38
N ASN A 307 -11.19 14.27 -4.50
CA ASN A 307 -10.94 13.61 -5.77
C ASN A 307 -12.26 13.11 -6.42
N LEU A 308 -13.15 12.49 -5.63
CA LEU A 308 -14.42 11.97 -6.12
C LEU A 308 -15.33 13.10 -6.62
N LEU A 309 -15.47 14.17 -5.84
CA LEU A 309 -16.26 15.34 -6.25
C LEU A 309 -15.70 15.95 -7.54
N ALA A 310 -14.39 16.14 -7.63
CA ALA A 310 -13.75 16.66 -8.82
C ALA A 310 -13.96 15.74 -10.05
N ALA A 311 -13.84 14.42 -9.89
CA ALA A 311 -14.09 13.45 -10.96
C ALA A 311 -15.55 13.44 -11.43
N LEU A 312 -16.50 13.71 -10.51
CA LEU A 312 -17.94 13.86 -10.83
C LEU A 312 -18.30 15.23 -11.43
N GLY A 313 -17.31 16.13 -11.62
CA GLY A 313 -17.54 17.45 -12.19
C GLY A 313 -18.01 18.49 -11.18
N ILE A 314 -17.72 18.32 -9.90
CA ILE A 314 -18.18 19.16 -8.80
C ILE A 314 -17.00 19.90 -8.16
N GLY A 315 -17.21 21.18 -7.81
CA GLY A 315 -16.25 22.01 -7.08
C GLY A 315 -15.19 22.67 -7.96
N ALA A 316 -14.14 23.20 -7.31
CA ALA A 316 -13.10 24.02 -7.96
C ALA A 316 -12.26 23.24 -8.99
N ASN A 317 -12.09 21.93 -8.78
CA ASN A 317 -11.32 21.04 -9.66
C ASN A 317 -12.24 20.19 -10.56
N ALA A 318 -13.44 20.64 -10.88
CA ALA A 318 -14.43 19.92 -11.67
C ALA A 318 -13.84 19.33 -12.97
N GLY A 319 -13.94 18.01 -13.15
CA GLY A 319 -13.40 17.29 -14.30
C GLY A 319 -11.86 17.06 -14.28
N ARG A 320 -11.15 17.55 -13.24
CA ARG A 320 -9.69 17.45 -13.12
C ARG A 320 -9.27 17.05 -11.69
N PRO A 321 -9.61 15.84 -11.25
CA PRO A 321 -9.21 15.39 -9.93
C PRO A 321 -7.67 15.36 -9.81
N PRO A 322 -7.10 15.94 -8.74
CA PRO A 322 -5.66 16.15 -8.64
C PRO A 322 -4.85 14.85 -8.59
N ASN A 323 -5.48 13.74 -8.19
CA ASN A 323 -4.82 12.44 -8.03
C ASN A 323 -5.42 11.37 -8.94
N ALA A 324 -5.81 11.75 -10.16
CA ALA A 324 -6.27 10.81 -11.17
C ALA A 324 -5.15 9.86 -11.60
N LEU A 325 -5.50 8.58 -11.77
CA LEU A 325 -4.59 7.52 -12.17
C LEU A 325 -4.62 7.24 -13.67
N ASN A 326 -5.73 7.59 -14.37
CA ASN A 326 -6.00 7.12 -15.72
C ASN A 326 -6.62 8.15 -16.68
N LEU A 327 -6.56 9.44 -16.39
CA LEU A 327 -7.14 10.48 -17.28
C LEU A 327 -6.54 10.47 -18.68
N ASP A 328 -5.22 10.32 -18.81
CA ASP A 328 -4.53 10.28 -20.10
C ASP A 328 -4.96 9.06 -20.93
N ALA A 329 -5.16 7.89 -20.29
CA ALA A 329 -5.62 6.68 -20.94
C ALA A 329 -7.06 6.83 -21.45
N ILE A 330 -7.96 7.44 -20.66
CA ILE A 330 -9.35 7.75 -21.06
C ILE A 330 -9.36 8.70 -22.25
N ALA A 331 -8.58 9.78 -22.23
CA ALA A 331 -8.50 10.74 -23.33
C ALA A 331 -8.01 10.06 -24.64
N THR A 332 -7.08 9.12 -24.52
CA THR A 332 -6.57 8.35 -25.67
C THR A 332 -7.65 7.41 -26.23
N ALA A 333 -8.38 6.69 -25.37
CA ALA A 333 -9.44 5.77 -25.79
C ALA A 333 -10.56 6.53 -26.56
N VAL A 334 -11.02 7.66 -26.05
CA VAL A 334 -12.03 8.51 -26.71
C VAL A 334 -11.55 9.00 -28.08
N SER A 335 -10.27 9.33 -28.24
CA SER A 335 -9.72 9.79 -29.51
C SER A 335 -9.63 8.68 -30.55
N VAL A 336 -9.38 7.45 -30.15
CA VAL A 336 -9.33 6.27 -31.04
C VAL A 336 -10.73 5.90 -31.53
N ASP A 337 -11.73 5.90 -30.64
CA ASP A 337 -13.11 5.62 -30.99
C ASP A 337 -13.67 6.67 -31.96
N ALA A 338 -13.37 7.96 -31.72
CA ALA A 338 -13.76 9.04 -32.62
C ALA A 338 -13.13 8.90 -34.03
N ALA A 339 -11.86 8.48 -34.10
CA ALA A 339 -11.16 8.24 -35.35
C ALA A 339 -11.74 7.04 -36.14
N SER A 340 -12.06 5.97 -35.39
CA SER A 340 -12.69 4.75 -36.01
C SER A 340 -14.08 5.04 -36.56
N ALA A 341 -14.90 5.81 -35.84
CA ALA A 341 -16.24 6.21 -36.26
C ALA A 341 -16.24 7.11 -37.52
N ILE A 342 -15.16 7.86 -37.77
CA ILE A 342 -14.98 8.68 -38.97
C ILE A 342 -14.61 7.79 -40.19
N VAL A 343 -13.85 6.70 -39.99
CA VAL A 343 -13.45 5.78 -41.03
C VAL A 343 -14.66 4.95 -41.51
N ASP A 344 -15.51 4.48 -40.57
CA ASP A 344 -16.70 3.68 -40.93
C ASP A 344 -17.80 4.49 -41.62
N LYS A 345 -17.88 5.81 -41.39
CA LYS A 345 -18.81 6.69 -42.15
C LYS A 345 -18.37 7.04 -43.58
N LYS A 346 -17.14 6.66 -43.95
CA LYS A 346 -16.59 6.89 -45.29
C LYS A 346 -16.56 5.63 -46.14
N ARG A 347 -17.03 4.50 -45.65
CA ARG A 347 -17.30 3.27 -46.37
C ARG A 347 -18.81 3.14 -46.63
#